data_3b926e144fc3bacfb90747ef88579e53
#
_entry.id   3b926e144fc3bacfb90747ef88579e53
#
_cell.length_a   1.000
_cell.length_b   1.000
_cell.length_c   1.000
_cell.angle_alpha   90.00
_cell.angle_beta   90.00
_cell.angle_gamma   90.00
#
_symmetry.space_group_name_H-M   'P 1'
#
loop_
_entity.id
_entity.type
_entity.pdbx_description
1 polymer ?
#
loop_
_entity_poly.entity_id
_entity_poly.type
_entity_poly.pdbx_seq_one_letter_code
_entity_poly.pdbx_strand_id
1 'polypeptide(L)'
;MKKIEIIVPDRLFNDVNRIIKDTHAGGMTFYKVEGRGKIKAKPVAIARGTQHFTPEFIPRIKMEVVVNDDQVDGIVNKIANELANPAVGGKIFVVDVARAIDLATKERDEKAL
;
A
#
# COMPACT_ATOMS: atom_id res chain seq x y z
N MET A 1 9.90 -14.65 5.46
CA MET A 1 9.77 -13.32 4.83
C MET A 1 8.39 -13.16 4.26
N LYS A 2 7.82 -11.97 4.39
CA LYS A 2 6.50 -11.62 3.87
C LYS A 2 6.59 -10.30 3.12
N LYS A 3 5.83 -10.19 2.05
CA LYS A 3 5.61 -8.94 1.36
C LYS A 3 4.27 -8.38 1.79
N ILE A 4 4.29 -7.16 2.30
CA ILE A 4 3.07 -6.42 2.63
C ILE A 4 2.76 -5.52 1.45
N GLU A 5 1.61 -5.72 0.85
CA GLU A 5 1.10 -4.90 -0.26
C GLU A 5 -0.02 -4.02 0.28
N ILE A 6 0.12 -2.71 0.12
CA ILE A 6 -0.82 -1.74 0.66
C ILE A 6 -1.35 -0.90 -0.49
N ILE A 7 -2.66 -0.92 -0.71
CA ILE A 7 -3.31 -0.16 -1.77
C ILE A 7 -4.21 0.88 -1.12
N VAL A 8 -3.86 2.16 -1.29
CA VAL A 8 -4.52 3.28 -0.62
C VAL A 8 -4.62 4.49 -1.56
N PRO A 9 -5.49 5.46 -1.26
CA PRO A 9 -5.45 6.75 -1.95
C PRO A 9 -4.11 7.47 -1.76
N ASP A 10 -3.74 8.30 -2.74
CA ASP A 10 -2.49 9.08 -2.73
C ASP A 10 -2.28 9.87 -1.43
N ARG A 11 -3.35 10.43 -0.88
CA ARG A 11 -3.27 11.26 0.33
C ARG A 11 -2.81 10.51 1.57
N LEU A 12 -2.89 9.18 1.57
CA LEU A 12 -2.43 8.34 2.68
C LEU A 12 -0.98 7.87 2.53
N PHE A 13 -0.33 8.21 1.42
CA PHE A 13 1.04 7.77 1.17
C PHE A 13 2.00 8.14 2.28
N ASN A 14 1.99 9.39 2.72
CA ASN A 14 2.92 9.86 3.76
C ASN A 14 2.66 9.18 5.09
N ASP A 15 1.41 8.94 5.46
CA ASP A 15 1.05 8.26 6.70
C ASP A 15 1.55 6.81 6.70
N VAL A 16 1.31 6.09 5.61
CA VAL A 16 1.78 4.70 5.47
C VAL A 16 3.31 4.65 5.48
N ASN A 17 3.96 5.53 4.73
CA ASN A 17 5.42 5.59 4.70
C ASN A 17 6.01 5.85 6.10
N ARG A 18 5.42 6.76 6.86
CA ARG A 18 5.85 7.03 8.24
C ARG A 18 5.74 5.78 9.12
N ILE A 19 4.62 5.08 9.03
CA ILE A 19 4.42 3.85 9.82
C ILE A 19 5.47 2.80 9.47
N ILE A 20 5.73 2.60 8.18
CA ILE A 20 6.74 1.63 7.74
C ILE A 20 8.13 2.02 8.23
N LYS A 21 8.49 3.30 8.13
CA LYS A 21 9.79 3.79 8.62
C LYS A 21 9.95 3.62 10.12
N ASP A 22 8.91 3.87 10.89
CA ASP A 22 8.94 3.76 12.35
C ASP A 22 9.14 2.32 12.82
N THR A 23 8.80 1.34 12.00
CA THR A 23 9.01 -0.08 12.33
C THR A 23 10.40 -0.59 11.94
N HIS A 24 11.26 0.29 11.44
CA HIS A 24 12.60 -0.05 10.96
C HIS A 24 12.60 -1.12 9.86
N ALA A 25 11.49 -1.25 9.13
CA ALA A 25 11.45 -2.05 7.91
C ALA A 25 12.41 -1.47 6.88
N GLY A 26 12.94 -2.31 6.03
CA GLY A 26 13.90 -1.92 5.02
C GLY A 26 13.33 -1.03 3.92
N GLY A 27 13.78 -1.22 2.70
CA GLY A 27 13.32 -0.43 1.57
C GLY A 27 11.86 -0.67 1.22
N MET A 28 11.24 0.33 0.62
CA MET A 28 9.86 0.27 0.16
C MET A 28 9.81 0.69 -1.30
N THR A 29 8.99 0.00 -2.08
CA THR A 29 8.71 0.35 -3.46
C THR A 29 7.25 0.77 -3.58
N PHE A 30 6.97 1.76 -4.42
CA PHE A 30 5.59 2.15 -4.68
C PHE A 30 5.40 2.50 -6.15
N TYR A 31 4.15 2.40 -6.60
CA TYR A 31 3.75 2.79 -7.94
C TYR A 31 2.27 3.14 -7.96
N LYS A 32 1.91 3.94 -8.94
CA LYS A 32 0.52 4.35 -9.14
C LYS A 32 -0.22 3.26 -9.88
N VAL A 33 -1.46 2.99 -9.42
CA VAL A 33 -2.35 2.00 -10.03
C VAL A 33 -3.73 2.59 -10.18
N GLU A 34 -4.54 1.95 -11.00
CA GLU A 34 -5.96 2.22 -11.08
C GLU A 34 -6.72 0.95 -10.73
N GLY A 35 -7.73 1.07 -9.89
CA GLY A 35 -8.45 -0.08 -9.41
C GLY A 35 -9.93 0.19 -9.23
N ARG A 36 -10.69 -0.90 -9.28
CA ARG A 36 -12.11 -0.94 -8.97
C ARG A 36 -12.31 -1.82 -7.74
N GLY A 37 -12.86 -1.25 -6.69
CA GLY A 37 -13.15 -1.96 -5.46
C GLY A 37 -14.62 -1.92 -5.11
N LYS A 38 -14.94 -2.28 -3.87
CA LYS A 38 -16.33 -2.26 -3.35
C LYS A 38 -16.83 -0.84 -3.13
N ILE A 39 -15.96 0.10 -2.81
CA ILE A 39 -16.33 1.50 -2.62
C ILE A 39 -16.39 2.15 -3.99
N LYS A 40 -17.58 2.67 -4.32
CA LYS A 40 -17.79 3.35 -5.59
C LYS A 40 -17.10 4.69 -5.61
N ALA A 41 -16.53 5.06 -6.76
CA ALA A 41 -16.00 6.38 -6.97
C ALA A 41 -17.13 7.42 -6.91
N LYS A 42 -16.76 8.63 -6.46
CA LYS A 42 -17.70 9.76 -6.48
C LYS A 42 -17.84 10.29 -7.91
N PRO A 43 -19.04 10.79 -8.28
CA PRO A 43 -19.20 11.49 -9.54
C PRO A 43 -18.23 12.65 -9.67
N VAL A 44 -17.68 12.81 -10.87
CA VAL A 44 -16.76 13.91 -11.20
C VAL A 44 -17.47 14.83 -12.18
N ALA A 45 -17.46 16.14 -11.90
CA ALA A 45 -18.02 17.13 -12.80
C ALA A 45 -17.19 17.28 -14.07
N ILE A 46 -17.85 17.32 -15.21
CA ILE A 46 -17.25 17.59 -16.52
C ILE A 46 -18.02 18.72 -17.19
N ALA A 47 -17.48 19.29 -18.26
CA ALA A 47 -18.13 20.37 -19.03
C ALA A 47 -18.62 21.52 -18.13
N ARG A 48 -17.73 22.11 -17.32
CA ARG A 48 -18.00 23.21 -16.39
C ARG A 48 -19.06 22.87 -15.33
N GLY A 49 -19.15 21.61 -14.94
CA GLY A 49 -20.09 21.15 -13.91
C GLY A 49 -21.51 20.91 -14.40
N THR A 50 -21.78 21.04 -15.70
CA THR A 50 -23.10 20.78 -16.26
C THR A 50 -23.39 19.30 -16.43
N GLN A 51 -22.35 18.47 -16.47
CA GLN A 51 -22.45 17.01 -16.58
C GLN A 51 -21.59 16.36 -15.51
N HIS A 52 -21.99 15.14 -15.13
CA HIS A 52 -21.27 14.34 -14.15
C HIS A 52 -20.97 12.96 -14.71
N PHE A 53 -19.82 12.44 -14.29
CA PHE A 53 -19.32 11.15 -14.71
C PHE A 53 -18.82 10.40 -13.49
N THR A 54 -19.19 9.13 -13.35
CA THR A 54 -18.69 8.26 -12.28
C THR A 54 -17.67 7.30 -12.86
N PRO A 55 -16.37 7.46 -12.55
CA PRO A 55 -15.38 6.55 -13.08
C PRO A 55 -15.54 5.14 -12.52
N GLU A 56 -15.31 4.14 -13.36
CA GLU A 56 -15.26 2.75 -12.93
C GLU A 56 -13.98 2.46 -12.16
N PHE A 57 -12.86 2.98 -12.64
CA PHE A 57 -11.56 2.83 -12.01
C PHE A 57 -11.11 4.13 -11.38
N ILE A 58 -10.49 4.04 -10.22
CA ILE A 58 -10.01 5.20 -9.47
C ILE A 58 -8.51 5.07 -9.21
N PRO A 59 -7.78 6.21 -9.22
CA PRO A 59 -6.34 6.20 -8.92
C PRO A 59 -6.06 5.79 -7.49
N ARG A 60 -5.01 5.01 -7.31
CA ARG A 60 -4.50 4.55 -6.00
C ARG A 60 -2.98 4.48 -6.07
N ILE A 61 -2.36 4.38 -4.91
CA ILE A 61 -0.95 4.01 -4.78
C ILE A 61 -0.87 2.60 -4.23
N LYS A 62 -0.03 1.77 -4.83
CA LYS A 62 0.32 0.47 -4.30
C LYS A 62 1.74 0.53 -3.74
N MET A 63 1.88 0.20 -2.48
CA MET A 63 3.15 0.20 -1.77
C MET A 63 3.51 -1.23 -1.41
N GLU A 64 4.78 -1.59 -1.57
CA GLU A 64 5.26 -2.93 -1.28
C GLU A 64 6.49 -2.84 -0.39
N VAL A 65 6.48 -3.60 0.68
CA VAL A 65 7.64 -3.75 1.56
C VAL A 65 7.78 -5.22 1.93
N VAL A 66 9.02 -5.73 1.87
CA VAL A 66 9.32 -7.09 2.31
C VAL A 66 9.97 -7.02 3.68
N VAL A 67 9.43 -7.79 4.61
CA VAL A 67 9.82 -7.74 6.01
C VAL A 67 10.00 -9.16 6.58
N ASN A 68 10.61 -9.25 7.73
CA ASN A 68 10.65 -10.50 8.50
C ASN A 68 9.25 -10.83 9.02
N ASP A 69 8.99 -12.12 9.24
CA ASP A 69 7.69 -12.59 9.68
C ASP A 69 7.24 -11.90 10.98
N ASP A 70 8.16 -11.64 11.90
CA ASP A 70 7.86 -11.00 13.19
C ASP A 70 7.49 -9.52 13.10
N GLN A 71 7.73 -8.87 11.96
CA GLN A 71 7.38 -7.46 11.75
C GLN A 71 5.97 -7.26 11.18
N VAL A 72 5.37 -8.31 10.62
CA VAL A 72 4.14 -8.20 9.84
C VAL A 72 2.98 -7.65 10.67
N ASP A 73 2.69 -8.26 11.81
CA ASP A 73 1.52 -7.89 12.60
C ASP A 73 1.63 -6.46 13.13
N GLY A 74 2.82 -6.04 13.53
CA GLY A 74 3.05 -4.67 13.99
C GLY A 74 2.72 -3.63 12.92
N ILE A 75 3.18 -3.87 11.70
CA ILE A 75 2.94 -2.96 10.57
C ILE A 75 1.46 -2.97 10.16
N VAL A 76 0.91 -4.15 9.93
CA VAL A 76 -0.46 -4.32 9.45
C VAL A 76 -1.46 -3.75 10.44
N ASN A 77 -1.33 -4.09 11.72
CA ASN A 77 -2.24 -3.62 12.75
C ASN A 77 -2.15 -2.10 12.94
N LYS A 78 -0.95 -1.54 12.89
CA LYS A 78 -0.80 -0.09 13.03
C LYS A 78 -1.43 0.67 11.88
N ILE A 79 -1.24 0.22 10.64
CA ILE A 79 -1.88 0.82 9.48
C ILE A 79 -3.41 0.70 9.61
N ALA A 80 -3.91 -0.48 9.92
CA ALA A 80 -5.34 -0.71 10.04
C ALA A 80 -5.96 0.15 11.15
N ASN A 81 -5.32 0.25 12.31
CA ASN A 81 -5.84 1.02 13.44
C ASN A 81 -5.82 2.53 13.20
N GLU A 82 -4.77 3.05 12.55
CA GLU A 82 -4.64 4.49 12.32
C GLU A 82 -5.39 4.98 11.09
N LEU A 83 -5.48 4.17 10.02
CA LEU A 83 -5.92 4.64 8.71
C LEU A 83 -7.24 4.04 8.23
N ALA A 84 -7.82 3.07 8.94
CA ALA A 84 -9.07 2.46 8.53
C ALA A 84 -10.20 3.50 8.48
N ASN A 85 -10.86 3.59 7.33
CA ASN A 85 -11.97 4.51 7.12
C ASN A 85 -12.93 3.91 6.09
N PRO A 86 -14.19 3.61 6.49
CA PRO A 86 -15.16 3.01 5.58
C PRO A 86 -15.45 3.83 4.32
N ALA A 87 -15.31 5.16 4.40
CA ALA A 87 -15.55 6.04 3.25
C ALA A 87 -14.39 6.06 2.25
N VAL A 88 -13.20 5.64 2.67
CA VAL A 88 -11.99 5.72 1.86
C VAL A 88 -11.60 4.37 1.29
N GLY A 89 -11.67 3.35 2.10
CA GLY A 89 -11.28 1.99 1.72
C GLY A 89 -9.77 1.82 1.63
N GLY A 90 -9.40 0.86 0.81
CA GLY A 90 -8.03 0.40 0.67
C GLY A 90 -7.91 -1.08 1.02
N LYS A 91 -6.77 -1.64 0.77
CA LYS A 91 -6.50 -3.07 1.05
C LYS A 91 -5.07 -3.24 1.52
N ILE A 92 -4.88 -4.24 2.37
CA ILE A 92 -3.57 -4.74 2.73
C ILE A 92 -3.57 -6.24 2.42
N PHE A 93 -2.57 -6.68 1.66
CA PHE A 93 -2.35 -8.09 1.41
C PHE A 93 -0.99 -8.48 1.97
N VAL A 94 -0.92 -9.67 2.53
CA VAL A 94 0.34 -10.26 3.01
C VAL A 94 0.61 -11.51 2.19
N VAL A 95 1.78 -11.56 1.55
CA VAL A 95 2.15 -12.60 0.60
C VAL A 95 3.47 -13.21 1.05
N ASP A 96 3.57 -14.53 0.96
CA ASP A 96 4.83 -15.23 1.24
C ASP A 96 5.89 -14.89 0.20
N VAL A 97 7.10 -14.62 0.68
CA VAL A 97 8.28 -14.42 -0.16
C VAL A 97 9.22 -15.58 0.07
N ALA A 98 9.45 -16.36 -0.97
CA ALA A 98 10.28 -17.56 -0.85
C ALA A 98 11.77 -17.23 -0.73
N ARG A 99 12.24 -16.23 -1.48
CA ARG A 99 13.66 -15.88 -1.55
C ARG A 99 13.84 -14.38 -1.77
N ALA A 100 14.95 -13.85 -1.27
CA ALA A 100 15.40 -12.49 -1.56
C ALA A 100 16.92 -12.49 -1.73
N ILE A 101 17.42 -11.60 -2.59
CA ILE A 101 18.85 -11.42 -2.80
C ILE A 101 19.11 -9.92 -2.91
N ASP A 102 20.06 -9.43 -2.13
CA ASP A 102 20.54 -8.06 -2.26
C ASP A 102 21.61 -8.01 -3.35
N LEU A 103 21.38 -7.21 -4.38
CA LEU A 103 22.31 -7.11 -5.51
C LEU A 103 23.59 -6.35 -5.17
N ALA A 104 23.59 -5.55 -4.12
CA ALA A 104 24.78 -4.83 -3.69
C ALA A 104 25.75 -5.72 -2.90
N THR A 105 25.20 -6.56 -2.01
CA THR A 105 26.01 -7.34 -1.06
C THR A 105 26.05 -8.82 -1.37
N LYS A 106 25.12 -9.32 -2.21
CA LYS A 106 24.86 -10.75 -2.47
C LYS A 106 24.30 -11.50 -1.24
N GLU A 107 23.91 -10.78 -0.19
CA GLU A 107 23.25 -11.39 0.95
C GLU A 107 21.89 -11.94 0.54
N ARG A 108 21.45 -12.97 1.26
CA ARG A 108 20.23 -13.71 0.90
C ARG A 108 19.22 -13.72 2.02
N ASP A 109 17.95 -13.80 1.60
CA ASP A 109 16.78 -13.98 2.44
C ASP A 109 16.71 -12.88 3.51
N GLU A 110 16.57 -13.17 4.79
CA GLU A 110 16.39 -12.15 5.83
C GLU A 110 17.54 -11.15 5.89
N LYS A 111 18.75 -11.56 5.53
CA LYS A 111 19.91 -10.65 5.48
C LYS A 111 19.89 -9.70 4.30
N ALA A 112 19.07 -10.00 3.30
CA ALA A 112 18.91 -9.15 2.12
C ALA A 112 17.93 -8.00 2.34
N LEU A 113 17.18 -8.02 3.43
CA LEU A 113 16.12 -7.04 3.71
C LEU A 113 16.64 -5.76 4.35
#